data_85e145bfadc55432f58af1e687e586b2
#
_entry.id   85e145bfadc55432f58af1e687e586b2
#
_cell.length_a   1.000
_cell.length_b   1.000
_cell.length_c   1.000
_cell.angle_alpha   90.00
_cell.angle_beta   90.00
_cell.angle_gamma   90.00
#
_symmetry.space_group_name_H-M   'P 1'
#
loop_
_entity.id
_entity.type
_entity.pdbx_description
1 polymer ?
#
loop_
_entity_poly.entity_id
_entity_poly.type
_entity_poly.pdbx_seq_one_letter_code
_entity_poly.pdbx_strand_id
1 'polypeptide(L)'
;VRRALKFLALVVLILLFVALTIAAFLLYWEAETSTYQAHRLARLAGELSWEVKSGPSDDPHFPQSGPYDARLGYSRLPELLHNLVIHGFHVQAQARASARMKELVAQGLFVPYHEKSQAGLEIAAGGGQPLYRTIFPGRVYENFEAVPSLVADSLLFIENRELLDPTHSKKNPAIEWDRLGRAILDKMIQVFRPEHGVVGGSTLATQIEKYRHSPNGLTITPQDKLQQVASASVRAYLDGKETLAARKRIVVDYLNTVPLAGAAGSGEANGLGDGLWVWYGLDFDETNRVLNSQFVEGDALAEPARFYKHVLSLIIAQRRPSYYLLAGRKSLEELTNSHLRVFAQAGVIPASLRDAALEIPLRFRDTAAPEEIRNFSAQKAVNAVRMRLASLLGLKRMYDLDRLDLSVQSTLDGDLQQKTTDMLRRLKDPEHANAAGLYGPRMLGTEDPAKIVYSFVLSELTPDGAKFRIQADNFDQPLDINKGTKLDLGSTAKLRTLVT
;
A
#
# COMPACT_ATOMS: atom_id res chain seq x y z
N VAL A 1 -24.92 68.18 -17.93
CA VAL A 1 -23.82 67.23 -18.12
C VAL A 1 -23.36 66.64 -16.77
N ARG A 2 -22.96 67.40 -15.77
CA ARG A 2 -22.44 66.88 -14.46
C ARG A 2 -23.45 66.02 -13.67
N ARG A 3 -24.77 66.35 -13.67
CA ARG A 3 -25.81 65.54 -12.99
C ARG A 3 -26.08 64.23 -13.75
N ALA A 4 -26.11 64.23 -15.06
CA ALA A 4 -26.25 63.02 -15.86
C ALA A 4 -25.04 62.04 -15.69
N LEU A 5 -23.82 62.62 -15.61
CA LEU A 5 -22.61 61.84 -15.35
C LEU A 5 -22.61 61.18 -13.96
N LYS A 6 -23.06 61.88 -12.93
CA LYS A 6 -23.22 61.36 -11.58
C LYS A 6 -24.29 60.25 -11.51
N PHE A 7 -25.41 60.45 -12.22
CA PHE A 7 -26.45 59.41 -12.30
C PHE A 7 -25.96 58.13 -13.01
N LEU A 8 -25.28 58.33 -14.16
CA LEU A 8 -24.67 57.20 -14.87
C LEU A 8 -23.64 56.47 -13.99
N ALA A 9 -22.77 57.18 -13.29
CA ALA A 9 -21.79 56.58 -12.37
C ALA A 9 -22.46 55.78 -11.24
N LEU A 10 -23.56 56.32 -10.68
CA LEU A 10 -24.34 55.62 -9.65
C LEU A 10 -24.96 54.34 -10.19
N VAL A 11 -25.56 54.38 -11.40
CA VAL A 11 -26.14 53.16 -12.07
C VAL A 11 -25.06 52.14 -12.32
N VAL A 12 -23.89 52.52 -12.80
CA VAL A 12 -22.76 51.61 -13.02
C VAL A 12 -22.29 50.97 -11.70
N LEU A 13 -22.20 51.77 -10.64
CA LEU A 13 -21.80 51.28 -9.31
C LEU A 13 -22.82 50.28 -8.73
N ILE A 14 -24.12 50.52 -8.91
CA ILE A 14 -25.19 49.59 -8.50
C ILE A 14 -25.09 48.29 -9.31
N LEU A 15 -24.92 48.38 -10.63
CA LEU A 15 -24.78 47.21 -11.49
C LEU A 15 -23.53 46.38 -11.12
N LEU A 16 -22.41 47.05 -10.82
CA LEU A 16 -21.20 46.42 -10.34
C LEU A 16 -21.41 45.70 -9.00
N PHE A 17 -22.08 46.39 -8.04
CA PHE A 17 -22.41 45.79 -6.75
C PHE A 17 -23.31 44.57 -6.89
N VAL A 18 -24.36 44.61 -7.71
CA VAL A 18 -25.24 43.49 -8.00
C VAL A 18 -24.46 42.34 -8.67
N ALA A 19 -23.59 42.63 -9.63
CA ALA A 19 -22.77 41.65 -10.28
C ALA A 19 -21.80 40.96 -9.31
N LEU A 20 -21.15 41.70 -8.43
CA LEU A 20 -20.29 41.20 -7.36
C LEU A 20 -21.04 40.31 -6.35
N THR A 21 -22.27 40.74 -5.98
CA THR A 21 -23.11 39.95 -5.07
C THR A 21 -23.54 38.63 -5.69
N ILE A 22 -23.93 38.63 -6.97
CA ILE A 22 -24.26 37.40 -7.70
C ILE A 22 -23.01 36.51 -7.83
N ALA A 23 -21.87 37.09 -8.17
CA ALA A 23 -20.62 36.33 -8.27
C ALA A 23 -20.23 35.69 -6.91
N ALA A 24 -20.34 36.44 -5.82
CA ALA A 24 -20.08 35.95 -4.48
C ALA A 24 -21.05 34.80 -4.10
N PHE A 25 -22.33 34.93 -4.43
CA PHE A 25 -23.32 33.89 -4.20
C PHE A 25 -23.01 32.61 -5.01
N LEU A 26 -22.67 32.77 -6.29
CA LEU A 26 -22.32 31.64 -7.15
C LEU A 26 -21.05 30.93 -6.67
N LEU A 27 -20.06 31.68 -6.23
CA LEU A 27 -18.82 31.12 -5.65
C LEU A 27 -19.11 30.37 -4.36
N TYR A 28 -19.93 30.94 -3.47
CA TYR A 28 -20.34 30.28 -2.23
C TYR A 28 -21.12 29.00 -2.53
N TRP A 29 -22.10 29.08 -3.41
CA TRP A 29 -22.90 27.91 -3.83
C TRP A 29 -22.01 26.80 -4.43
N GLU A 30 -21.05 27.17 -5.28
CA GLU A 30 -20.12 26.20 -5.86
C GLU A 30 -19.15 25.63 -4.82
N ALA A 31 -18.69 26.44 -3.86
CA ALA A 31 -17.85 25.99 -2.75
C ALA A 31 -18.57 24.92 -1.89
N GLU A 32 -19.87 25.09 -1.65
CA GLU A 32 -20.69 24.14 -0.89
C GLU A 32 -21.03 22.88 -1.70
N THR A 33 -21.42 23.03 -2.95
CA THR A 33 -22.02 21.93 -3.73
C THR A 33 -21.08 21.27 -4.72
N SER A 34 -20.03 21.97 -5.15
CA SER A 34 -19.11 21.57 -6.24
C SER A 34 -19.82 21.15 -7.54
N THR A 35 -21.00 21.71 -7.81
CA THR A 35 -21.85 21.27 -8.93
C THR A 35 -21.21 21.51 -10.29
N TYR A 36 -20.59 22.66 -10.51
CA TYR A 36 -19.87 22.99 -11.75
C TYR A 36 -18.61 22.11 -11.89
N GLN A 37 -17.83 21.99 -10.80
CA GLN A 37 -16.65 21.13 -10.75
C GLN A 37 -17.01 19.69 -11.11
N ALA A 38 -18.07 19.12 -10.51
CA ALA A 38 -18.54 17.76 -10.77
C ALA A 38 -18.86 17.55 -12.25
N HIS A 39 -19.51 18.52 -12.94
CA HIS A 39 -19.79 18.41 -14.36
C HIS A 39 -18.53 18.47 -15.23
N ARG A 40 -17.61 19.35 -14.90
CA ARG A 40 -16.36 19.53 -15.67
C ARG A 40 -15.39 18.37 -15.43
N LEU A 41 -15.19 17.99 -14.17
CA LEU A 41 -14.23 16.95 -13.81
C LEU A 41 -14.71 15.55 -14.20
N ALA A 42 -16.00 15.23 -14.04
CA ALA A 42 -16.54 13.94 -14.51
C ALA A 42 -16.49 13.81 -16.03
N ARG A 43 -16.72 14.90 -16.78
CA ARG A 43 -16.52 14.88 -18.23
C ARG A 43 -15.05 14.64 -18.59
N LEU A 44 -14.14 15.37 -17.94
CA LEU A 44 -12.71 15.20 -18.14
C LEU A 44 -12.28 13.76 -17.78
N ALA A 45 -12.72 13.24 -16.66
CA ALA A 45 -12.42 11.87 -16.22
C ALA A 45 -12.91 10.82 -17.24
N GLY A 46 -14.06 11.03 -17.87
CA GLY A 46 -14.58 10.18 -18.94
C GLY A 46 -13.74 10.17 -20.22
N GLU A 47 -12.87 11.17 -20.43
CA GLU A 47 -11.91 11.22 -21.53
C GLU A 47 -10.59 10.50 -21.20
N LEU A 48 -10.39 10.16 -19.91
CA LEU A 48 -9.17 9.51 -19.41
C LEU A 48 -9.39 7.99 -19.39
N SER A 49 -8.91 7.34 -20.41
CA SER A 49 -9.03 5.90 -20.57
C SER A 49 -7.69 5.27 -20.90
N TRP A 50 -7.62 3.97 -20.68
CA TRP A 50 -6.53 3.13 -21.13
C TRP A 50 -7.08 1.77 -21.57
N GLU A 51 -6.37 1.14 -22.50
CA GLU A 51 -6.71 -0.18 -23.01
C GLU A 51 -5.44 -1.03 -23.16
N VAL A 52 -5.54 -2.33 -22.93
CA VAL A 52 -4.44 -3.26 -23.16
C VAL A 52 -4.46 -3.70 -24.62
N LYS A 53 -3.35 -3.46 -25.33
CA LYS A 53 -3.17 -3.90 -26.72
C LYS A 53 -1.94 -4.77 -26.86
N SER A 54 -1.93 -5.65 -27.86
CA SER A 54 -0.80 -6.51 -28.20
C SER A 54 0.45 -5.72 -28.56
N GLY A 55 1.60 -6.25 -28.17
CA GLY A 55 2.92 -5.70 -28.44
C GLY A 55 3.30 -4.51 -27.54
N PRO A 56 4.55 -4.05 -27.65
CA PRO A 56 5.05 -2.91 -26.91
C PRO A 56 4.39 -1.61 -27.37
N SER A 57 4.45 -0.59 -26.52
CA SER A 57 4.05 0.77 -26.84
C SER A 57 5.28 1.66 -26.89
N ASP A 58 5.43 2.43 -27.94
CA ASP A 58 6.54 3.39 -28.11
C ASP A 58 6.39 4.61 -27.20
N ASP A 59 5.17 4.82 -26.68
CA ASP A 59 4.85 5.95 -25.82
C ASP A 59 4.14 5.46 -24.54
N PRO A 60 4.83 4.70 -23.70
CA PRO A 60 4.28 4.21 -22.45
C PRO A 60 4.13 5.36 -21.44
N HIS A 61 3.05 5.34 -20.68
CA HIS A 61 2.75 6.34 -19.67
C HIS A 61 2.85 5.72 -18.29
N PHE A 62 3.94 6.00 -17.60
CA PHE A 62 4.22 5.47 -16.28
C PHE A 62 4.34 6.59 -15.25
N PRO A 63 3.96 6.37 -13.98
CA PRO A 63 4.31 7.27 -12.90
C PRO A 63 5.83 7.45 -12.83
N GLN A 64 6.29 8.69 -12.72
CA GLN A 64 7.72 9.01 -12.74
C GLN A 64 8.35 9.05 -11.35
N SER A 65 7.54 9.22 -10.32
CA SER A 65 8.02 9.42 -8.96
C SER A 65 6.95 9.01 -7.95
N GLY A 66 7.34 9.03 -6.68
CA GLY A 66 6.48 8.75 -5.56
C GLY A 66 6.82 7.43 -4.86
N PRO A 67 6.74 7.39 -3.52
CA PRO A 67 7.08 6.19 -2.76
C PRO A 67 6.21 4.98 -3.09
N TYR A 68 4.92 5.20 -3.34
CA TYR A 68 3.99 4.15 -3.75
C TYR A 68 4.38 3.58 -5.12
N ASP A 69 4.59 4.45 -6.10
CA ASP A 69 4.91 4.04 -7.47
C ASP A 69 6.28 3.34 -7.55
N ALA A 70 7.24 3.80 -6.75
CA ALA A 70 8.57 3.18 -6.67
C ALA A 70 8.52 1.80 -6.00
N ARG A 71 7.75 1.66 -4.90
CA ARG A 71 7.60 0.39 -4.19
C ARG A 71 6.94 -0.68 -5.05
N LEU A 72 5.90 -0.33 -5.80
CA LEU A 72 5.19 -1.25 -6.69
C LEU A 72 5.93 -1.52 -8.01
N GLY A 73 6.99 -0.77 -8.28
CA GLY A 73 7.80 -0.90 -9.49
C GLY A 73 7.31 -0.06 -10.67
N TYR A 74 6.24 0.71 -10.53
CA TYR A 74 5.64 1.46 -11.64
C TYR A 74 6.57 2.55 -12.17
N SER A 75 7.21 3.33 -11.30
CA SER A 75 8.18 4.35 -11.70
C SER A 75 9.49 3.76 -12.24
N ARG A 76 9.77 2.47 -11.93
CA ARG A 76 10.94 1.73 -12.38
C ARG A 76 10.67 0.84 -13.60
N LEU A 77 9.44 0.82 -14.09
CA LEU A 77 9.03 -0.10 -15.14
C LEU A 77 9.90 -0.02 -16.40
N PRO A 78 10.37 1.16 -16.88
CA PRO A 78 11.31 1.22 -18.00
C PRO A 78 12.63 0.49 -17.74
N GLU A 79 13.20 0.61 -16.54
CA GLU A 79 14.42 -0.10 -16.13
C GLU A 79 14.20 -1.61 -16.07
N LEU A 80 13.08 -2.02 -15.44
CA LEU A 80 12.74 -3.44 -15.27
C LEU A 80 12.47 -4.11 -16.63
N LEU A 81 11.77 -3.42 -17.53
CA LEU A 81 11.53 -3.89 -18.89
C LEU A 81 12.82 -4.01 -19.70
N HIS A 82 13.71 -3.03 -19.61
CA HIS A 82 15.03 -3.10 -20.26
C HIS A 82 15.79 -4.33 -19.81
N ASN A 83 15.85 -4.59 -18.51
CA ASN A 83 16.53 -5.75 -17.94
C ASN A 83 15.92 -7.07 -18.41
N LEU A 84 14.61 -7.16 -18.56
CA LEU A 84 13.95 -8.35 -19.10
C LEU A 84 14.25 -8.55 -20.58
N VAL A 85 14.22 -7.49 -21.39
CA VAL A 85 14.46 -7.55 -22.84
C VAL A 85 15.87 -8.03 -23.15
N ILE A 86 16.90 -7.58 -22.45
CA ILE A 86 18.28 -8.06 -22.65
C ILE A 86 18.47 -9.55 -22.29
N HIS A 87 17.54 -10.11 -21.51
CA HIS A 87 17.51 -11.54 -21.18
C HIS A 87 16.56 -12.36 -22.09
N GLY A 88 16.11 -11.78 -23.21
CA GLY A 88 15.29 -12.47 -24.21
C GLY A 88 13.78 -12.45 -23.97
N PHE A 89 13.30 -11.70 -22.95
CA PHE A 89 11.86 -11.47 -22.77
C PHE A 89 11.37 -10.40 -23.73
N HIS A 90 10.10 -10.47 -24.09
CA HIS A 90 9.44 -9.48 -24.94
C HIS A 90 8.06 -9.13 -24.41
N VAL A 91 7.63 -7.91 -24.68
CA VAL A 91 6.33 -7.40 -24.27
C VAL A 91 5.25 -8.00 -25.17
N GLN A 92 4.40 -8.86 -24.63
CA GLN A 92 3.27 -9.45 -25.34
C GLN A 92 2.10 -8.50 -25.47
N ALA A 93 1.81 -7.75 -24.40
CA ALA A 93 0.73 -6.75 -24.37
C ALA A 93 1.07 -5.64 -23.39
N GLN A 94 0.64 -4.44 -23.68
CA GLN A 94 0.88 -3.25 -22.86
C GLN A 94 -0.34 -2.35 -22.83
N ALA A 95 -0.59 -1.72 -21.68
CA ALA A 95 -1.59 -0.67 -21.56
C ALA A 95 -1.19 0.59 -22.36
N ARG A 96 -2.15 1.17 -23.06
CA ARG A 96 -2.01 2.40 -23.84
C ARG A 96 -3.00 3.41 -23.34
N ALA A 97 -2.51 4.56 -22.91
CA ALA A 97 -3.33 5.65 -22.41
C ALA A 97 -3.94 6.46 -23.57
N SER A 98 -5.12 7.04 -23.34
CA SER A 98 -5.74 7.97 -24.27
C SER A 98 -4.88 9.22 -24.48
N ALA A 99 -5.03 9.90 -25.64
CA ALA A 99 -4.29 11.13 -25.93
C ALA A 99 -4.50 12.20 -24.85
N ARG A 100 -5.73 12.28 -24.32
CA ARG A 100 -6.07 13.24 -23.25
C ARG A 100 -5.38 12.92 -21.95
N MET A 101 -5.28 11.65 -21.57
CA MET A 101 -4.53 11.24 -20.39
C MET A 101 -3.05 11.60 -20.50
N LYS A 102 -2.43 11.32 -21.66
CA LYS A 102 -1.02 11.66 -21.92
C LYS A 102 -0.77 13.16 -21.81
N GLU A 103 -1.65 13.96 -22.39
CA GLU A 103 -1.57 15.43 -22.34
C GLU A 103 -1.61 15.94 -20.89
N LEU A 104 -2.56 15.48 -20.06
CA LEU A 104 -2.71 15.95 -18.69
C LEU A 104 -1.55 15.50 -17.80
N VAL A 105 -1.06 14.28 -17.99
CA VAL A 105 0.10 13.78 -17.24
C VAL A 105 1.36 14.54 -17.65
N ALA A 106 1.54 14.89 -18.92
CA ALA A 106 2.63 15.76 -19.37
C ALA A 106 2.52 17.20 -18.78
N GLN A 107 1.31 17.68 -18.47
CA GLN A 107 1.08 18.92 -17.75
C GLN A 107 1.29 18.80 -16.23
N GLY A 108 1.58 17.60 -15.72
CA GLY A 108 1.92 17.33 -14.33
C GLY A 108 0.83 16.64 -13.51
N LEU A 109 -0.28 16.20 -14.11
CA LEU A 109 -1.27 15.40 -13.39
C LEU A 109 -0.67 14.03 -13.03
N PHE A 110 -0.88 13.54 -11.82
CA PHE A 110 -0.60 12.14 -11.51
C PHE A 110 -1.55 11.24 -12.28
N VAL A 111 -1.06 10.09 -12.75
CA VAL A 111 -1.86 9.18 -13.59
C VAL A 111 -3.15 8.78 -12.88
N PRO A 112 -4.34 9.13 -13.39
CA PRO A 112 -5.60 8.86 -12.72
C PRO A 112 -6.12 7.46 -13.08
N TYR A 113 -6.11 6.57 -12.13
CA TYR A 113 -6.72 5.23 -12.19
C TYR A 113 -7.15 4.78 -10.79
N HIS A 114 -7.91 3.69 -10.70
CA HIS A 114 -8.23 3.07 -9.41
C HIS A 114 -7.01 2.29 -8.90
N GLU A 115 -6.40 2.80 -7.85
CA GLU A 115 -5.18 2.24 -7.29
C GLU A 115 -5.51 1.08 -6.34
N LYS A 116 -4.58 0.12 -6.30
CA LYS A 116 -4.66 -1.00 -5.37
C LYS A 116 -4.18 -0.56 -3.98
N SER A 117 -4.90 -0.93 -2.93
CA SER A 117 -4.38 -0.79 -1.55
C SER A 117 -3.29 -1.82 -1.26
N GLN A 118 -3.37 -2.99 -1.89
CA GLN A 118 -2.44 -4.11 -1.70
C GLN A 118 -1.81 -4.52 -3.03
N ALA A 119 -0.54 -4.84 -2.99
CA ALA A 119 0.19 -5.48 -4.07
C ALA A 119 1.37 -6.28 -3.52
N GLY A 120 1.96 -7.14 -4.32
CA GLY A 120 3.09 -7.97 -3.93
C GLY A 120 3.45 -8.97 -5.01
N LEU A 121 4.26 -9.94 -4.64
CA LEU A 121 4.74 -10.98 -5.54
C LEU A 121 3.85 -12.22 -5.47
N GLU A 122 3.37 -12.66 -6.62
CA GLU A 122 2.70 -13.94 -6.79
C GLU A 122 3.49 -14.82 -7.77
N ILE A 123 3.79 -16.06 -7.39
CA ILE A 123 4.47 -17.04 -8.24
C ILE A 123 3.57 -18.27 -8.37
N ALA A 124 3.24 -18.61 -9.60
CA ALA A 124 2.50 -19.81 -9.94
C ALA A 124 3.40 -20.87 -10.62
N ALA A 125 3.03 -22.13 -10.50
CA ALA A 125 3.58 -23.23 -11.28
C ALA A 125 3.23 -23.09 -12.77
N GLY A 126 3.85 -23.87 -13.63
CA GLY A 126 3.56 -23.90 -15.07
C GLY A 126 2.09 -24.20 -15.41
N GLY A 127 1.38 -24.93 -14.56
CA GLY A 127 -0.06 -25.20 -14.67
C GLY A 127 -0.97 -24.15 -14.01
N GLY A 128 -0.44 -23.05 -13.47
CA GLY A 128 -1.21 -21.99 -12.82
C GLY A 128 -1.46 -22.20 -11.32
N GLN A 129 -1.03 -23.32 -10.74
CA GLN A 129 -1.15 -23.56 -9.30
C GLN A 129 -0.29 -22.56 -8.50
N PRO A 130 -0.84 -21.89 -7.46
CA PRO A 130 -0.08 -20.93 -6.67
C PRO A 130 1.01 -21.65 -5.84
N LEU A 131 2.26 -21.16 -5.95
CA LEU A 131 3.41 -21.67 -5.20
C LEU A 131 3.85 -20.70 -4.10
N TYR A 132 3.68 -19.41 -4.34
CA TYR A 132 4.09 -18.36 -3.42
C TYR A 132 3.24 -17.13 -3.62
N ARG A 133 2.87 -16.51 -2.51
CA ARG A 133 2.17 -15.23 -2.52
C ARG A 133 2.59 -14.40 -1.31
N THR A 134 2.93 -13.16 -1.56
CA THR A 134 3.14 -12.16 -0.51
C THR A 134 2.41 -10.89 -0.90
N ILE A 135 1.82 -10.21 0.08
CA ILE A 135 0.97 -9.04 -0.14
C ILE A 135 1.33 -7.99 0.90
N PHE A 136 1.45 -6.73 0.45
CA PHE A 136 1.70 -5.58 1.31
C PHE A 136 0.78 -4.41 0.95
N PRO A 137 0.20 -3.73 1.94
CA PRO A 137 0.09 -4.10 3.36
C PRO A 137 -0.60 -5.46 3.55
N GLY A 138 -0.24 -6.20 4.60
CA GLY A 138 -0.82 -7.53 4.85
C GLY A 138 -2.25 -7.47 5.39
N ARG A 139 -2.60 -6.38 6.11
CA ARG A 139 -3.85 -6.19 6.85
C ARG A 139 -4.54 -4.92 6.39
N VAL A 140 -5.66 -5.07 5.70
CA VAL A 140 -6.40 -3.93 5.09
C VAL A 140 -7.90 -4.08 5.29
N TYR A 141 -8.60 -2.96 5.28
CA TYR A 141 -10.05 -2.94 5.14
C TYR A 141 -10.43 -3.18 3.68
N GLU A 142 -11.34 -4.10 3.41
CA GLU A 142 -11.78 -4.41 2.04
C GLU A 142 -12.67 -3.29 1.46
N ASN A 143 -13.49 -2.68 2.33
CA ASN A 143 -14.42 -1.62 1.98
C ASN A 143 -14.69 -0.72 3.19
N PHE A 144 -15.47 0.33 3.01
CA PHE A 144 -15.79 1.28 4.07
C PHE A 144 -16.65 0.66 5.20
N GLU A 145 -17.51 -0.25 4.85
CA GLU A 145 -18.40 -0.93 5.77
C GLU A 145 -17.66 -1.88 6.74
N ALA A 146 -16.45 -2.30 6.37
CA ALA A 146 -15.55 -3.07 7.23
C ALA A 146 -14.81 -2.19 8.27
N VAL A 147 -14.79 -0.87 8.08
CA VAL A 147 -14.15 0.06 9.02
C VAL A 147 -15.07 0.29 10.22
N PRO A 148 -14.62 0.04 11.47
CA PRO A 148 -15.42 0.41 12.64
C PRO A 148 -15.77 1.90 12.62
N SER A 149 -17.03 2.25 12.92
CA SER A 149 -17.49 3.65 12.90
C SER A 149 -16.62 4.54 13.78
N LEU A 150 -16.25 4.05 14.96
CA LEU A 150 -15.37 4.75 15.90
C LEU A 150 -14.00 5.10 15.30
N VAL A 151 -13.45 4.26 14.42
CA VAL A 151 -12.19 4.50 13.71
C VAL A 151 -12.38 5.56 12.62
N ALA A 152 -13.46 5.41 11.82
CA ALA A 152 -13.79 6.36 10.77
C ALA A 152 -14.08 7.76 11.35
N ASP A 153 -14.92 7.84 12.37
CA ASP A 153 -15.30 9.10 13.03
C ASP A 153 -14.10 9.78 13.66
N SER A 154 -13.18 9.02 14.27
CA SER A 154 -11.94 9.55 14.83
C SER A 154 -11.02 10.14 13.77
N LEU A 155 -10.82 9.44 12.66
CA LEU A 155 -10.04 9.94 11.53
C LEU A 155 -10.66 11.20 10.95
N LEU A 156 -11.97 11.18 10.69
CA LEU A 156 -12.69 12.31 10.11
C LEU A 156 -12.72 13.52 11.03
N PHE A 157 -12.86 13.32 12.33
CA PHE A 157 -12.82 14.41 13.30
C PHE A 157 -11.47 15.14 13.30
N ILE A 158 -10.37 14.41 13.12
CA ILE A 158 -9.01 14.98 13.07
C ILE A 158 -8.76 15.66 11.72
N GLU A 159 -9.11 15.00 10.61
CA GLU A 159 -8.60 15.35 9.29
C GLU A 159 -9.63 16.03 8.39
N ASN A 160 -10.89 15.59 8.38
CA ASN A 160 -11.91 16.12 7.47
C ASN A 160 -13.33 15.76 7.92
N ARG A 161 -13.93 16.55 8.81
CA ARG A 161 -15.24 16.27 9.44
C ARG A 161 -16.39 16.13 8.46
N GLU A 162 -16.35 16.88 7.37
CA GLU A 162 -17.46 16.95 6.39
C GLU A 162 -17.27 16.00 5.21
N LEU A 163 -16.20 15.21 5.20
CA LEU A 163 -15.88 14.37 4.05
C LEU A 163 -17.05 13.45 3.65
N LEU A 164 -17.76 12.88 4.60
CA LEU A 164 -18.84 11.94 4.36
C LEU A 164 -20.24 12.55 4.48
N ASP A 165 -20.37 13.87 4.55
CA ASP A 165 -21.66 14.55 4.55
C ASP A 165 -22.48 14.15 3.28
N PRO A 166 -23.65 13.50 3.44
CA PRO A 166 -24.45 13.07 2.31
C PRO A 166 -25.25 14.20 1.66
N THR A 167 -25.39 15.36 2.31
CA THR A 167 -26.23 16.48 1.81
C THR A 167 -25.69 17.05 0.51
N HIS A 168 -24.38 17.00 0.32
CA HIS A 168 -23.69 17.47 -0.89
C HIS A 168 -23.01 16.30 -1.61
N SER A 169 -23.81 15.48 -2.30
CA SER A 169 -23.37 14.24 -2.96
C SER A 169 -22.27 14.43 -4.02
N LYS A 170 -22.13 15.64 -4.57
CA LYS A 170 -21.17 16.02 -5.62
C LYS A 170 -19.94 16.75 -5.09
N LYS A 171 -19.82 16.97 -3.78
CA LYS A 171 -18.73 17.76 -3.17
C LYS A 171 -17.36 17.20 -3.56
N ASN A 172 -16.45 18.09 -3.95
CA ASN A 172 -15.08 17.73 -4.29
C ASN A 172 -14.26 17.46 -3.01
N PRO A 173 -13.80 16.22 -2.76
CA PRO A 173 -13.07 15.89 -1.53
C PRO A 173 -11.63 16.42 -1.50
N ALA A 174 -11.12 16.92 -2.62
CA ALA A 174 -9.77 17.46 -2.67
C ALA A 174 -9.67 18.90 -2.14
N ILE A 175 -10.80 19.61 -2.01
CA ILE A 175 -10.85 21.03 -1.63
C ILE A 175 -11.82 21.23 -0.47
N GLU A 176 -11.33 21.64 0.68
CA GLU A 176 -12.12 22.20 1.77
C GLU A 176 -11.99 23.73 1.72
N TRP A 177 -13.00 24.41 1.19
CA TRP A 177 -12.95 25.84 0.95
C TRP A 177 -12.75 26.67 2.23
N ASP A 178 -13.35 26.25 3.34
CA ASP A 178 -13.20 26.92 4.64
C ASP A 178 -11.77 26.83 5.18
N ARG A 179 -11.17 25.65 5.08
CA ARG A 179 -9.77 25.43 5.48
C ARG A 179 -8.80 26.13 4.52
N LEU A 180 -9.10 26.11 3.24
CA LEU A 180 -8.30 26.81 2.24
C LEU A 180 -8.33 28.32 2.46
N GLY A 181 -9.52 28.88 2.72
CA GLY A 181 -9.69 30.29 3.04
C GLY A 181 -8.92 30.70 4.29
N ARG A 182 -9.01 29.91 5.37
CA ARG A 182 -8.23 30.14 6.60
C ARG A 182 -6.73 30.02 6.35
N ALA A 183 -6.28 29.01 5.61
CA ALA A 183 -4.86 28.85 5.30
C ALA A 183 -4.30 30.03 4.48
N ILE A 184 -5.07 30.57 3.55
CA ILE A 184 -4.69 31.76 2.78
C ILE A 184 -4.61 32.97 3.70
N LEU A 185 -5.62 33.17 4.57
CA LEU A 185 -5.64 34.26 5.55
C LEU A 185 -4.47 34.19 6.53
N ASP A 186 -4.22 33.00 7.10
CA ASP A 186 -3.09 32.75 8.00
C ASP A 186 -1.75 33.04 7.30
N LYS A 187 -1.63 32.70 6.03
CA LYS A 187 -0.41 32.97 5.26
C LYS A 187 -0.24 34.49 4.98
N MET A 188 -1.34 35.18 4.75
CA MET A 188 -1.31 36.66 4.66
C MET A 188 -0.90 37.30 6.00
N ILE A 189 -1.45 36.79 7.12
CA ILE A 189 -1.08 37.28 8.47
C ILE A 189 0.39 36.97 8.78
N GLN A 190 0.88 35.81 8.36
CA GLN A 190 2.28 35.37 8.54
C GLN A 190 3.29 36.34 7.87
N VAL A 191 2.91 36.99 6.76
CA VAL A 191 3.75 38.04 6.13
C VAL A 191 4.00 39.20 7.10
N PHE A 192 3.03 39.51 7.95
CA PHE A 192 3.13 40.62 8.94
C PHE A 192 3.52 40.10 10.34
N ARG A 193 3.29 38.82 10.62
CA ARG A 193 3.61 38.15 11.90
C ARG A 193 4.23 36.78 11.63
N PRO A 194 5.56 36.68 11.47
CA PRO A 194 6.25 35.42 11.09
C PRO A 194 6.01 34.24 12.04
N GLU A 195 5.65 34.52 13.31
CA GLU A 195 5.37 33.48 14.32
C GLU A 195 3.95 32.92 14.24
N HIS A 196 3.09 33.48 13.36
CA HIS A 196 1.71 32.99 13.21
C HIS A 196 1.70 31.58 12.59
N GLY A 197 1.09 30.63 13.31
CA GLY A 197 0.93 29.26 12.81
C GLY A 197 -0.07 29.19 11.65
N VAL A 198 0.33 28.56 10.55
CA VAL A 198 -0.56 28.35 9.40
C VAL A 198 -1.29 27.03 9.55
N VAL A 199 -2.61 27.04 9.52
CA VAL A 199 -3.43 25.82 9.50
C VAL A 199 -3.26 25.13 8.15
N GLY A 200 -2.96 23.83 8.16
CA GLY A 200 -2.77 23.08 6.92
C GLY A 200 -4.08 22.90 6.14
N GLY A 201 -4.12 23.37 4.89
CA GLY A 201 -5.26 23.21 3.97
C GLY A 201 -5.28 21.87 3.20
N SER A 202 -4.67 20.79 3.70
CA SER A 202 -4.65 19.48 3.04
C SER A 202 -5.84 18.64 3.47
N THR A 203 -6.52 18.01 2.53
CA THR A 203 -7.58 17.02 2.76
C THR A 203 -7.00 15.60 2.73
N LEU A 204 -7.76 14.58 3.18
CA LEU A 204 -7.34 13.18 3.06
C LEU A 204 -7.00 12.80 1.62
N ALA A 205 -7.81 13.23 0.65
CA ALA A 205 -7.57 12.99 -0.77
C ALA A 205 -6.20 13.54 -1.22
N THR A 206 -5.89 14.79 -0.88
CA THR A 206 -4.59 15.40 -1.24
C THR A 206 -3.42 14.84 -0.45
N GLN A 207 -3.64 14.32 0.75
CA GLN A 207 -2.61 13.61 1.50
C GLN A 207 -2.24 12.27 0.84
N ILE A 208 -3.23 11.53 0.32
CA ILE A 208 -3.00 10.30 -0.45
C ILE A 208 -2.12 10.61 -1.66
N GLU A 209 -2.48 11.59 -2.49
CA GLU A 209 -1.67 11.99 -3.64
C GLU A 209 -0.23 12.36 -3.22
N LYS A 210 -0.09 13.06 -2.09
CA LYS A 210 1.22 13.46 -1.59
C LYS A 210 2.10 12.25 -1.26
N TYR A 211 1.66 11.36 -0.36
CA TYR A 211 2.54 10.28 0.10
C TYR A 211 2.66 9.14 -0.91
N ARG A 212 1.75 9.02 -1.89
CA ARG A 212 1.85 8.02 -2.95
C ARG A 212 2.72 8.50 -4.11
N HIS A 213 2.46 9.69 -4.65
CA HIS A 213 2.93 10.12 -5.97
C HIS A 213 3.90 11.29 -5.98
N SER A 214 3.91 12.13 -4.92
CA SER A 214 4.87 13.23 -4.89
C SER A 214 6.29 12.75 -4.63
N PRO A 215 7.31 13.42 -5.17
CA PRO A 215 8.70 13.07 -4.91
C PRO A 215 9.00 12.97 -3.40
N ASN A 216 9.52 11.82 -2.97
CA ASN A 216 9.78 11.51 -1.56
C ASN A 216 8.56 11.61 -0.63
N GLY A 217 7.33 11.63 -1.15
CA GLY A 217 6.10 11.80 -0.36
C GLY A 217 5.94 13.19 0.25
N LEU A 218 6.59 14.22 -0.31
CA LEU A 218 6.63 15.57 0.24
C LEU A 218 5.93 16.58 -0.68
N THR A 219 5.54 17.72 -0.09
CA THR A 219 5.08 18.91 -0.78
C THR A 219 6.11 20.00 -0.52
N ILE A 220 6.89 20.38 -1.53
CA ILE A 220 7.98 21.35 -1.39
C ILE A 220 7.56 22.71 -1.93
N THR A 221 6.83 22.71 -3.05
CA THR A 221 6.44 23.92 -3.78
C THR A 221 4.92 24.13 -3.80
N PRO A 222 4.44 25.35 -4.06
CA PRO A 222 3.02 25.58 -4.35
C PRO A 222 2.52 24.80 -5.57
N GLN A 223 3.38 24.54 -6.55
CA GLN A 223 3.04 23.78 -7.75
C GLN A 223 2.78 22.30 -7.40
N ASP A 224 3.59 21.70 -6.50
CA ASP A 224 3.32 20.34 -5.99
C ASP A 224 1.94 20.27 -5.34
N LYS A 225 1.57 21.33 -4.60
CA LYS A 225 0.26 21.39 -3.97
C LYS A 225 -0.88 21.48 -4.98
N LEU A 226 -0.74 22.28 -6.03
CA LEU A 226 -1.72 22.36 -7.11
C LEU A 226 -1.84 21.02 -7.85
N GLN A 227 -0.72 20.36 -8.13
CA GLN A 227 -0.69 19.03 -8.74
C GLN A 227 -1.44 17.99 -7.89
N GLN A 228 -1.20 17.96 -6.57
CA GLN A 228 -1.93 17.09 -5.65
C GLN A 228 -3.44 17.37 -5.65
N VAL A 229 -3.85 18.64 -5.58
CA VAL A 229 -5.26 19.03 -5.59
C VAL A 229 -5.93 18.69 -6.92
N ALA A 230 -5.27 18.96 -8.04
CA ALA A 230 -5.81 18.66 -9.37
C ALA A 230 -5.96 17.14 -9.56
N SER A 231 -4.94 16.35 -9.20
CA SER A 231 -4.95 14.89 -9.32
C SER A 231 -6.02 14.26 -8.42
N ALA A 232 -6.09 14.66 -7.15
CA ALA A 232 -7.13 14.20 -6.23
C ALA A 232 -8.54 14.56 -6.70
N SER A 233 -8.71 15.78 -7.27
CA SER A 233 -10.00 16.20 -7.82
C SER A 233 -10.42 15.33 -9.00
N VAL A 234 -9.55 15.12 -9.99
CA VAL A 234 -9.86 14.28 -11.16
C VAL A 234 -10.17 12.84 -10.71
N ARG A 235 -9.35 12.28 -9.80
CA ARG A 235 -9.52 10.92 -9.28
C ARG A 235 -10.86 10.73 -8.57
N ALA A 236 -11.34 11.74 -7.84
CA ALA A 236 -12.62 11.66 -7.14
C ALA A 236 -13.83 11.55 -8.07
N TYR A 237 -13.71 11.99 -9.34
CA TYR A 237 -14.79 11.96 -10.33
C TYR A 237 -14.60 10.90 -11.43
N LEU A 238 -13.70 9.93 -11.26
CA LEU A 238 -13.50 8.84 -12.22
C LEU A 238 -14.78 8.03 -12.49
N ASP A 239 -15.63 7.86 -11.46
CA ASP A 239 -16.89 7.10 -11.57
C ASP A 239 -18.11 8.00 -11.85
N GLY A 240 -17.90 9.28 -12.14
CA GLY A 240 -18.97 10.20 -12.45
C GLY A 240 -19.09 11.38 -11.51
N LYS A 241 -20.28 12.01 -11.49
CA LYS A 241 -20.51 13.28 -10.77
C LYS A 241 -20.73 13.10 -9.27
N GLU A 242 -21.24 11.97 -8.87
CA GLU A 242 -21.56 11.66 -7.46
C GLU A 242 -20.31 11.11 -6.77
N THR A 243 -19.83 11.79 -5.72
CA THR A 243 -18.54 11.49 -5.10
C THR A 243 -18.62 10.73 -3.77
N LEU A 244 -19.83 10.42 -3.26
CA LEU A 244 -19.95 9.79 -1.94
C LEU A 244 -19.21 8.44 -1.88
N ALA A 245 -19.32 7.62 -2.93
CA ALA A 245 -18.58 6.35 -3.02
C ALA A 245 -17.05 6.58 -3.08
N ALA A 246 -16.60 7.56 -3.86
CA ALA A 246 -15.20 7.94 -3.92
C ALA A 246 -14.69 8.48 -2.56
N ARG A 247 -15.50 9.25 -1.84
CA ARG A 247 -15.17 9.76 -0.50
C ARG A 247 -15.04 8.65 0.54
N LYS A 248 -15.90 7.63 0.49
CA LYS A 248 -15.77 6.41 1.29
C LYS A 248 -14.48 5.65 0.96
N ARG A 249 -14.15 5.48 -0.34
CA ARG A 249 -12.87 4.88 -0.76
C ARG A 249 -11.66 5.65 -0.27
N ILE A 250 -11.70 6.98 -0.26
CA ILE A 250 -10.61 7.82 0.27
C ILE A 250 -10.31 7.48 1.74
N VAL A 251 -11.35 7.27 2.57
CA VAL A 251 -11.15 6.86 3.97
C VAL A 251 -10.47 5.49 4.05
N VAL A 252 -10.96 4.51 3.28
CA VAL A 252 -10.39 3.16 3.23
C VAL A 252 -8.94 3.18 2.72
N ASP A 253 -8.69 3.86 1.61
CA ASP A 253 -7.36 3.99 1.01
C ASP A 253 -6.37 4.65 1.97
N TYR A 254 -6.81 5.67 2.69
CA TYR A 254 -5.98 6.33 3.69
C TYR A 254 -5.64 5.38 4.83
N LEU A 255 -6.63 4.73 5.43
CA LEU A 255 -6.42 3.79 6.53
C LEU A 255 -5.56 2.59 6.12
N ASN A 256 -5.65 2.15 4.86
CA ASN A 256 -4.90 1.01 4.34
C ASN A 256 -3.46 1.35 3.92
N THR A 257 -3.15 2.61 3.62
CA THR A 257 -1.87 2.91 2.95
C THR A 257 -1.07 4.04 3.57
N VAL A 258 -1.59 4.72 4.60
CA VAL A 258 -0.86 5.79 5.29
C VAL A 258 0.48 5.29 5.82
N PRO A 259 1.61 5.98 5.56
CA PRO A 259 2.91 5.56 6.05
C PRO A 259 3.02 5.69 7.58
N LEU A 260 3.44 4.63 8.25
CA LEU A 260 3.61 4.54 9.71
C LEU A 260 5.05 4.15 10.11
N ALA A 261 6.01 4.72 9.42
CA ALA A 261 7.45 4.47 9.58
C ALA A 261 7.83 2.99 9.36
N GLY A 262 9.10 2.67 9.58
CA GLY A 262 9.62 1.31 9.49
C GLY A 262 10.12 0.83 10.85
N ALA A 263 9.91 -0.45 11.14
CA ALA A 263 10.39 -1.11 12.34
C ALA A 263 11.43 -2.19 12.00
N ALA A 264 12.41 -2.36 12.90
CA ALA A 264 13.43 -3.39 12.74
C ALA A 264 12.81 -4.79 12.62
N GLY A 265 13.25 -5.56 11.62
CA GLY A 265 12.72 -6.90 11.34
C GLY A 265 11.39 -6.95 10.59
N SER A 266 10.61 -5.87 10.56
CA SER A 266 9.31 -5.82 9.87
C SER A 266 9.35 -4.99 8.58
N GLY A 267 10.33 -4.08 8.44
CA GLY A 267 10.40 -3.14 7.32
C GLY A 267 9.40 -2.00 7.45
N GLU A 268 8.94 -1.47 6.33
CA GLU A 268 7.95 -0.38 6.30
C GLU A 268 6.59 -0.86 6.75
N ALA A 269 5.96 -0.12 7.68
CA ALA A 269 4.58 -0.29 8.07
C ALA A 269 3.72 0.72 7.31
N ASN A 270 2.74 0.22 6.54
CA ASN A 270 1.80 1.03 5.81
C ASN A 270 0.38 0.63 6.19
N GLY A 271 -0.45 1.63 6.45
CA GLY A 271 -1.82 1.43 6.88
C GLY A 271 -1.97 1.07 8.36
N LEU A 272 -3.19 1.24 8.84
CA LEU A 272 -3.55 1.04 10.24
C LEU A 272 -3.35 -0.41 10.68
N GLY A 273 -3.75 -1.38 9.83
CA GLY A 273 -3.68 -2.81 10.16
C GLY A 273 -2.26 -3.31 10.37
N ASP A 274 -1.35 -3.03 9.43
CA ASP A 274 0.07 -3.38 9.61
C ASP A 274 0.71 -2.54 10.73
N GLY A 275 0.29 -1.28 10.91
CA GLY A 275 0.73 -0.44 12.02
C GLY A 275 0.40 -1.03 13.38
N LEU A 276 -0.82 -1.54 13.59
CA LEU A 276 -1.24 -2.20 14.83
C LEU A 276 -0.37 -3.43 15.14
N TRP A 277 -0.12 -4.26 14.14
CA TRP A 277 0.70 -5.45 14.29
C TRP A 277 2.17 -5.11 14.54
N VAL A 278 2.75 -4.23 13.74
CA VAL A 278 4.18 -3.92 13.79
C VAL A 278 4.55 -3.18 15.08
N TRP A 279 3.78 -2.17 15.46
CA TRP A 279 4.11 -1.29 16.58
C TRP A 279 3.61 -1.79 17.93
N TYR A 280 2.47 -2.50 17.94
CA TYR A 280 1.80 -2.89 19.18
C TYR A 280 1.59 -4.40 19.34
N GLY A 281 1.77 -5.18 18.27
CA GLY A 281 1.50 -6.62 18.28
C GLY A 281 0.02 -6.95 18.43
N LEU A 282 -0.86 -6.02 18.08
CA LEU A 282 -2.30 -6.20 18.15
C LEU A 282 -2.81 -6.86 16.86
N ASP A 283 -3.67 -7.86 17.03
CA ASP A 283 -4.35 -8.51 15.91
C ASP A 283 -5.38 -7.57 15.29
N PHE A 284 -5.40 -7.50 13.95
CA PHE A 284 -6.25 -6.56 13.22
C PHE A 284 -7.73 -6.98 13.25
N ASP A 285 -8.01 -8.26 13.07
CA ASP A 285 -9.37 -8.77 13.02
C ASP A 285 -10.00 -8.73 14.42
N GLU A 286 -9.24 -9.09 15.44
CA GLU A 286 -9.66 -8.96 16.84
C GLU A 286 -9.93 -7.50 17.21
N THR A 287 -9.05 -6.59 16.84
CA THR A 287 -9.21 -5.14 17.05
C THR A 287 -10.53 -4.65 16.44
N ASN A 288 -10.78 -5.01 15.18
CA ASN A 288 -12.02 -4.60 14.49
C ASN A 288 -13.27 -5.24 15.10
N ARG A 289 -13.20 -6.50 15.48
CA ARG A 289 -14.30 -7.20 16.14
C ARG A 289 -14.70 -6.51 17.45
N VAL A 290 -13.72 -6.16 18.28
CA VAL A 290 -13.96 -5.47 19.56
C VAL A 290 -14.50 -4.06 19.33
N LEU A 291 -13.93 -3.29 18.39
CA LEU A 291 -14.36 -1.90 18.13
C LEU A 291 -15.71 -1.81 17.41
N ASN A 292 -16.19 -2.88 16.78
CA ASN A 292 -17.53 -2.97 16.21
C ASN A 292 -18.60 -3.44 17.22
N SER A 293 -18.20 -3.93 18.41
CA SER A 293 -19.17 -4.30 19.44
C SER A 293 -19.84 -3.05 20.04
N GLN A 294 -21.12 -3.17 20.38
CA GLN A 294 -21.82 -2.10 21.09
C GLN A 294 -21.29 -2.00 22.52
N PHE A 295 -20.82 -0.83 22.91
CA PHE A 295 -20.40 -0.56 24.27
C PHE A 295 -21.64 -0.25 25.14
N VAL A 296 -21.99 -1.17 26.01
CA VAL A 296 -23.09 -0.99 26.96
C VAL A 296 -22.55 -0.35 28.25
N GLU A 297 -23.31 0.58 28.82
CA GLU A 297 -22.93 1.21 30.09
C GLU A 297 -22.92 0.16 31.20
N GLY A 298 -21.76 -0.02 31.85
CA GLY A 298 -21.53 -1.07 32.86
C GLY A 298 -20.66 -2.24 32.42
N ASP A 299 -20.32 -2.36 31.12
CA ASP A 299 -19.39 -3.38 30.64
C ASP A 299 -17.94 -3.12 31.03
N ALA A 300 -17.11 -4.17 31.02
CA ALA A 300 -15.68 -4.05 31.20
C ALA A 300 -15.04 -3.37 29.98
N LEU A 301 -14.89 -2.03 30.02
CA LEU A 301 -14.36 -1.21 28.91
C LEU A 301 -12.84 -1.31 28.75
N ALA A 302 -12.11 -2.08 29.57
CA ALA A 302 -10.64 -2.13 29.52
C ALA A 302 -10.10 -2.63 28.17
N GLU A 303 -10.70 -3.66 27.59
CA GLU A 303 -10.28 -4.19 26.29
C GLU A 303 -10.63 -3.24 25.13
N PRO A 304 -11.87 -2.79 24.95
CA PRO A 304 -12.20 -1.78 23.96
C PRO A 304 -11.36 -0.51 24.07
N ALA A 305 -11.12 -0.02 25.27
CA ALA A 305 -10.31 1.16 25.53
C ALA A 305 -8.86 0.96 25.13
N ARG A 306 -8.30 -0.23 25.38
CA ARG A 306 -6.96 -0.61 24.94
C ARG A 306 -6.83 -0.56 23.43
N PHE A 307 -7.69 -1.25 22.70
CA PHE A 307 -7.65 -1.28 21.23
C PHE A 307 -7.87 0.13 20.65
N TYR A 308 -8.87 0.85 21.13
CA TYR A 308 -9.18 2.19 20.67
C TYR A 308 -8.01 3.17 20.87
N LYS A 309 -7.38 3.19 22.03
CA LYS A 309 -6.26 4.08 22.31
C LYS A 309 -5.08 3.82 21.38
N HIS A 310 -4.78 2.55 21.07
CA HIS A 310 -3.71 2.20 20.14
C HIS A 310 -4.05 2.58 18.69
N VAL A 311 -5.29 2.37 18.25
CA VAL A 311 -5.77 2.84 16.95
C VAL A 311 -5.65 4.37 16.84
N LEU A 312 -6.18 5.10 17.82
CA LEU A 312 -6.13 6.56 17.84
C LEU A 312 -4.68 7.08 17.80
N SER A 313 -3.79 6.43 18.54
CA SER A 313 -2.37 6.81 18.55
C SER A 313 -1.72 6.69 17.17
N LEU A 314 -2.04 5.66 16.38
CA LEU A 314 -1.54 5.53 15.01
C LEU A 314 -2.12 6.59 14.07
N ILE A 315 -3.42 6.88 14.20
CA ILE A 315 -4.06 7.98 13.44
C ILE A 315 -3.37 9.32 13.74
N ILE A 316 -2.93 9.55 14.97
CA ILE A 316 -2.20 10.76 15.36
C ILE A 316 -0.74 10.72 14.89
N ALA A 317 -0.09 9.56 14.99
CA ALA A 317 1.31 9.38 14.64
C ALA A 317 1.63 9.66 13.18
N GLN A 318 0.66 9.51 12.26
CA GLN A 318 0.83 9.75 10.82
C GLN A 318 1.37 11.15 10.47
N ARG A 319 1.20 12.13 11.36
CA ARG A 319 1.71 13.50 11.15
C ARG A 319 3.24 13.57 11.15
N ARG A 320 3.91 12.73 11.95
CA ARG A 320 5.37 12.62 12.07
C ARG A 320 5.74 11.18 12.49
N PRO A 321 5.49 10.18 11.63
CA PRO A 321 5.52 8.77 12.06
C PRO A 321 6.89 8.34 12.58
N SER A 322 7.98 8.72 11.91
CA SER A 322 9.34 8.39 12.35
C SER A 322 9.71 9.02 13.70
N TYR A 323 9.13 10.17 14.06
CA TYR A 323 9.33 10.74 15.37
C TYR A 323 8.49 10.02 16.44
N TYR A 324 7.18 10.00 16.26
CA TYR A 324 6.25 9.50 17.28
C TYR A 324 6.39 8.02 17.59
N LEU A 325 6.64 7.20 16.57
CA LEU A 325 6.73 5.76 16.74
C LEU A 325 8.12 5.26 17.17
N LEU A 326 9.16 6.10 17.05
CA LEU A 326 10.53 5.77 17.47
C LEU A 326 10.93 6.53 18.73
N ALA A 327 11.43 7.76 18.59
CA ALA A 327 11.99 8.52 19.70
C ALA A 327 10.94 9.24 20.56
N GLY A 328 9.79 9.63 19.98
CA GLY A 328 8.77 10.47 20.58
C GLY A 328 7.58 9.73 21.19
N ARG A 329 7.74 8.46 21.62
CA ARG A 329 6.65 7.62 22.14
C ARG A 329 5.88 8.25 23.31
N LYS A 330 6.59 8.89 24.22
CA LYS A 330 5.99 9.61 25.35
C LYS A 330 5.14 10.78 24.87
N SER A 331 5.66 11.59 23.94
CA SER A 331 4.91 12.69 23.34
C SER A 331 3.68 12.20 22.57
N LEU A 332 3.76 11.02 21.93
CA LEU A 332 2.62 10.40 21.27
C LEU A 332 1.53 10.05 22.29
N GLU A 333 1.89 9.46 23.42
CA GLU A 333 0.94 9.09 24.48
C GLU A 333 0.26 10.33 25.06
N GLU A 334 1.02 11.38 25.39
CA GLU A 334 0.49 12.65 25.90
C GLU A 334 -0.49 13.28 24.90
N LEU A 335 -0.13 13.27 23.61
CA LEU A 335 -0.96 13.80 22.55
C LEU A 335 -2.23 12.96 22.34
N THR A 336 -2.12 11.63 22.41
CA THR A 336 -3.27 10.72 22.34
C THR A 336 -4.23 10.95 23.50
N ASN A 337 -3.72 11.10 24.72
CA ASN A 337 -4.51 11.40 25.92
C ASN A 337 -5.22 12.78 25.80
N SER A 338 -4.59 13.75 25.17
CA SER A 338 -5.22 15.05 24.88
C SER A 338 -6.38 14.88 23.89
N HIS A 339 -6.19 14.12 22.81
CA HIS A 339 -7.25 13.86 21.83
C HIS A 339 -8.42 13.08 22.42
N LEU A 340 -8.18 12.09 23.30
CA LEU A 340 -9.25 11.39 24.02
C LEU A 340 -10.17 12.33 24.79
N ARG A 341 -9.59 13.34 25.46
CA ARG A 341 -10.38 14.36 26.19
C ARG A 341 -11.20 15.23 25.24
N VAL A 342 -10.59 15.70 24.16
CA VAL A 342 -11.27 16.51 23.13
C VAL A 342 -12.39 15.73 22.46
N PHE A 343 -12.19 14.45 22.16
CA PHE A 343 -13.17 13.59 21.51
C PHE A 343 -14.38 13.34 22.40
N ALA A 344 -14.16 13.09 23.69
CA ALA A 344 -15.26 12.93 24.64
C ALA A 344 -16.04 14.26 24.83
N GLN A 345 -15.34 15.39 24.87
CA GLN A 345 -15.98 16.72 24.96
C GLN A 345 -16.81 17.03 23.70
N ALA A 346 -16.37 16.59 22.53
CA ALA A 346 -17.08 16.76 21.26
C ALA A 346 -18.15 15.68 21.00
N GLY A 347 -18.32 14.70 21.88
CA GLY A 347 -19.30 13.62 21.73
C GLY A 347 -18.92 12.57 20.67
N VAL A 348 -17.67 12.52 20.22
CA VAL A 348 -17.17 11.51 19.28
C VAL A 348 -17.03 10.15 19.96
N ILE A 349 -16.68 10.16 21.25
CA ILE A 349 -16.58 8.97 22.08
C ILE A 349 -17.33 9.15 23.40
N PRO A 350 -17.82 8.07 24.03
CA PRO A 350 -18.38 8.14 25.37
C PRO A 350 -17.33 8.56 26.41
N ALA A 351 -17.76 9.28 27.46
CA ALA A 351 -16.88 9.66 28.57
C ALA A 351 -16.27 8.45 29.29
N SER A 352 -17.05 7.37 29.44
CA SER A 352 -16.61 6.12 30.04
C SER A 352 -15.46 5.46 29.26
N LEU A 353 -15.51 5.46 27.91
CA LEU A 353 -14.43 4.96 27.06
C LEU A 353 -13.17 5.82 27.18
N ARG A 354 -13.33 7.14 27.23
CA ARG A 354 -12.21 8.07 27.48
C ARG A 354 -11.52 7.75 28.81
N ASP A 355 -12.28 7.62 29.89
CA ASP A 355 -11.74 7.42 31.22
C ASP A 355 -10.99 6.08 31.31
N ALA A 356 -11.57 5.01 30.79
CA ALA A 356 -10.90 3.71 30.70
C ALA A 356 -9.62 3.79 29.84
N ALA A 357 -9.63 4.51 28.72
CA ALA A 357 -8.47 4.64 27.84
C ALA A 357 -7.34 5.50 28.46
N LEU A 358 -7.67 6.49 29.29
CA LEU A 358 -6.66 7.30 29.97
C LEU A 358 -5.84 6.51 30.98
N GLU A 359 -6.42 5.48 31.60
CA GLU A 359 -5.73 4.59 32.57
C GLU A 359 -4.78 3.56 31.91
N ILE A 360 -4.90 3.36 30.59
CA ILE A 360 -4.12 2.35 29.86
C ILE A 360 -2.90 3.01 29.20
N PRO A 361 -1.65 2.60 29.48
CA PRO A 361 -0.48 3.12 28.77
C PRO A 361 -0.38 2.56 27.33
N LEU A 362 0.24 3.30 26.42
CA LEU A 362 0.63 2.79 25.10
C LEU A 362 1.79 1.78 25.26
N ARG A 363 1.53 0.52 24.94
CA ARG A 363 2.55 -0.53 25.01
C ARG A 363 3.05 -0.86 23.61
N PHE A 364 4.28 -0.45 23.36
CA PHE A 364 4.96 -0.76 22.11
C PHE A 364 5.54 -2.18 22.15
N ARG A 365 5.59 -2.78 20.98
CA ARG A 365 6.26 -4.06 20.78
C ARG A 365 7.77 -3.83 20.78
N ASP A 366 8.50 -4.51 21.67
CA ASP A 366 9.95 -4.36 21.82
C ASP A 366 10.75 -5.37 20.98
N THR A 367 10.10 -6.45 20.53
CA THR A 367 10.72 -7.51 19.73
C THR A 367 10.19 -7.49 18.30
N ALA A 368 11.05 -7.84 17.35
CA ALA A 368 10.61 -8.09 15.97
C ALA A 368 9.41 -9.06 15.95
N ALA A 369 8.50 -8.86 14.99
CA ALA A 369 7.39 -9.80 14.80
C ALA A 369 7.94 -11.23 14.74
N PRO A 370 7.31 -12.21 15.40
CA PRO A 370 7.75 -13.60 15.30
C PRO A 370 7.87 -13.96 13.80
N GLU A 371 9.03 -14.48 13.43
CA GLU A 371 9.17 -15.07 12.12
C GLU A 371 8.16 -16.23 12.03
N GLU A 372 7.29 -16.21 11.02
CA GLU A 372 6.45 -17.38 10.74
C GLU A 372 7.37 -18.59 10.58
N ILE A 373 7.03 -19.71 11.19
CA ILE A 373 7.79 -20.97 11.06
C ILE A 373 7.72 -21.36 9.58
N ARG A 374 8.77 -21.01 8.84
CA ARG A 374 8.86 -21.26 7.41
C ARG A 374 9.31 -22.69 7.20
N ASN A 375 8.54 -23.43 6.45
CA ASN A 375 8.96 -24.73 5.94
C ASN A 375 10.01 -24.54 4.85
N PHE A 376 11.28 -24.46 5.20
CA PHE A 376 12.37 -24.16 4.28
C PHE A 376 12.45 -25.15 3.12
N SER A 377 12.29 -26.43 3.36
CA SER A 377 12.39 -27.45 2.29
C SER A 377 11.29 -27.31 1.24
N ALA A 378 10.05 -26.92 1.66
CA ALA A 378 8.97 -26.65 0.70
C ALA A 378 9.20 -25.33 -0.06
N GLN A 379 9.95 -24.38 0.48
CA GLN A 379 10.15 -23.05 -0.12
C GLN A 379 11.39 -22.96 -1.01
N LYS A 380 12.30 -23.96 -1.04
CA LYS A 380 13.57 -23.85 -1.78
C LYS A 380 13.39 -23.65 -3.27
N ALA A 381 12.49 -24.40 -3.92
CA ALA A 381 12.18 -24.20 -5.33
C ALA A 381 11.68 -22.78 -5.60
N VAL A 382 10.76 -22.29 -4.76
CA VAL A 382 10.22 -20.94 -4.84
C VAL A 382 11.31 -19.90 -4.63
N ASN A 383 12.18 -20.09 -3.64
CA ASN A 383 13.30 -19.18 -3.38
C ASN A 383 14.31 -19.16 -4.55
N ALA A 384 14.52 -20.28 -5.22
CA ALA A 384 15.32 -20.31 -6.44
C ALA A 384 14.70 -19.49 -7.57
N VAL A 385 13.37 -19.57 -7.76
CA VAL A 385 12.64 -18.72 -8.70
C VAL A 385 12.75 -17.24 -8.31
N ARG A 386 12.54 -16.91 -7.02
CA ARG A 386 12.66 -15.52 -6.52
C ARG A 386 14.06 -14.95 -6.75
N MET A 387 15.11 -15.70 -6.46
CA MET A 387 16.50 -15.27 -6.73
C MET A 387 16.73 -15.05 -8.23
N ARG A 388 16.21 -15.91 -9.08
CA ARG A 388 16.31 -15.74 -10.53
C ARG A 388 15.57 -14.49 -11.01
N LEU A 389 14.36 -14.25 -10.49
CA LEU A 389 13.59 -13.04 -10.79
C LEU A 389 14.33 -11.77 -10.35
N ALA A 390 14.85 -11.75 -9.13
CA ALA A 390 15.64 -10.62 -8.65
C ALA A 390 16.82 -10.32 -9.58
N SER A 391 17.53 -11.37 -10.02
CA SER A 391 18.63 -11.24 -10.98
C SER A 391 18.19 -10.72 -12.35
N LEU A 392 17.07 -11.26 -12.90
CA LEU A 392 16.51 -10.84 -14.18
C LEU A 392 16.04 -9.37 -14.16
N LEU A 393 15.50 -8.92 -13.04
CA LEU A 393 15.00 -7.57 -12.84
C LEU A 393 16.10 -6.59 -12.38
N GLY A 394 17.33 -7.06 -12.10
CA GLY A 394 18.41 -6.23 -11.58
C GLY A 394 18.23 -5.78 -10.13
N LEU A 395 17.40 -6.48 -9.33
CA LEU A 395 17.11 -6.15 -7.94
C LEU A 395 18.18 -6.71 -7.00
N LYS A 396 18.61 -5.89 -6.05
CA LYS A 396 19.66 -6.26 -5.07
C LYS A 396 19.09 -6.92 -3.81
N ARG A 397 17.82 -6.68 -3.48
CA ARG A 397 17.19 -7.15 -2.24
C ARG A 397 15.88 -7.90 -2.55
N MET A 398 15.69 -9.03 -1.89
CA MET A 398 14.45 -9.80 -1.96
C MET A 398 13.27 -9.00 -1.40
N TYR A 399 13.53 -8.15 -0.42
CA TYR A 399 12.56 -7.21 0.13
C TYR A 399 11.90 -6.33 -0.95
N ASP A 400 12.68 -5.85 -1.92
CA ASP A 400 12.15 -5.03 -3.01
C ASP A 400 11.34 -5.88 -3.99
N LEU A 401 11.79 -7.10 -4.29
CA LEU A 401 11.07 -8.04 -5.17
C LEU A 401 9.69 -8.39 -4.61
N ASP A 402 9.61 -8.69 -3.32
CA ASP A 402 8.37 -9.14 -2.67
C ASP A 402 7.29 -8.05 -2.62
N ARG A 403 7.65 -6.79 -2.85
CA ARG A 403 6.76 -5.64 -2.82
C ARG A 403 6.34 -5.10 -4.18
N LEU A 404 6.94 -5.61 -5.26
CA LEU A 404 6.49 -5.26 -6.61
C LEU A 404 5.06 -5.76 -6.85
N ASP A 405 4.30 -5.05 -7.65
CA ASP A 405 3.02 -5.57 -8.19
C ASP A 405 3.34 -6.53 -9.33
N LEU A 406 3.68 -7.77 -9.00
CA LEU A 406 4.25 -8.73 -9.93
C LEU A 406 3.57 -10.11 -9.80
N SER A 407 3.02 -10.59 -10.91
CA SER A 407 2.53 -11.96 -11.06
C SER A 407 3.42 -12.71 -12.05
N VAL A 408 3.89 -13.89 -11.64
CA VAL A 408 4.88 -14.69 -12.38
C VAL A 408 4.40 -16.11 -12.54
N GLN A 409 4.43 -16.60 -13.77
CA GLN A 409 4.30 -18.03 -14.06
C GLN A 409 5.70 -18.66 -14.22
N SER A 410 6.01 -19.62 -13.36
CA SER A 410 7.27 -20.36 -13.40
C SER A 410 7.17 -21.60 -14.30
N THR A 411 8.31 -22.25 -14.50
CA THR A 411 8.36 -23.53 -15.22
C THR A 411 8.21 -24.75 -14.30
N LEU A 412 8.10 -24.54 -12.97
CA LEU A 412 7.96 -25.61 -12.00
C LEU A 412 6.65 -26.38 -12.22
N ASP A 413 6.69 -27.68 -12.02
CA ASP A 413 5.51 -28.53 -11.92
C ASP A 413 5.10 -28.62 -10.45
N GLY A 414 4.00 -28.00 -10.07
CA GLY A 414 3.57 -27.88 -8.67
C GLY A 414 3.28 -29.25 -8.03
N ASP A 415 2.62 -30.14 -8.74
CA ASP A 415 2.24 -31.45 -8.24
C ASP A 415 3.45 -32.35 -8.04
N LEU A 416 4.33 -32.42 -9.05
CA LEU A 416 5.57 -33.18 -8.95
C LEU A 416 6.51 -32.59 -7.90
N GLN A 417 6.61 -31.27 -7.79
CA GLN A 417 7.38 -30.59 -6.75
C GLN A 417 6.93 -31.02 -5.35
N GLN A 418 5.61 -30.98 -5.09
CA GLN A 418 5.05 -31.35 -3.81
C GLN A 418 5.27 -32.84 -3.51
N LYS A 419 4.93 -33.72 -4.42
CA LYS A 419 5.11 -35.17 -4.26
C LYS A 419 6.57 -35.56 -4.02
N THR A 420 7.49 -34.91 -4.74
CA THR A 420 8.93 -35.17 -4.57
C THR A 420 9.42 -34.67 -3.22
N THR A 421 9.02 -33.50 -2.80
CA THR A 421 9.36 -32.97 -1.48
C THR A 421 8.87 -33.88 -0.35
N ASP A 422 7.63 -34.33 -0.43
CA ASP A 422 7.03 -35.22 0.57
C ASP A 422 7.71 -36.59 0.58
N MET A 423 8.04 -37.11 -0.59
CA MET A 423 8.80 -38.38 -0.71
C MET A 423 10.18 -38.26 -0.05
N LEU A 424 10.94 -37.22 -0.40
CA LEU A 424 12.28 -37.02 0.18
C LEU A 424 12.25 -36.81 1.72
N ARG A 425 11.21 -36.18 2.23
CA ARG A 425 11.00 -36.03 3.68
C ARG A 425 10.73 -37.34 4.39
N ARG A 426 9.89 -38.19 3.76
CA ARG A 426 9.58 -39.53 4.30
C ARG A 426 10.82 -40.44 4.40
N LEU A 427 11.83 -40.21 3.54
CA LEU A 427 13.09 -40.99 3.61
C LEU A 427 13.89 -40.78 4.91
N LYS A 428 13.52 -39.80 5.75
CA LYS A 428 14.06 -39.65 7.12
C LYS A 428 13.53 -40.71 8.09
N ASP A 429 12.42 -41.35 7.77
CA ASP A 429 11.84 -42.42 8.53
C ASP A 429 12.51 -43.78 8.13
N PRO A 430 12.96 -44.61 9.10
CA PRO A 430 13.63 -45.89 8.83
C PRO A 430 12.79 -46.87 8.02
N GLU A 431 11.47 -46.93 8.24
CA GLU A 431 10.57 -47.81 7.50
C GLU A 431 10.51 -47.42 6.02
N HIS A 432 10.33 -46.13 5.74
CA HIS A 432 10.30 -45.61 4.37
C HIS A 432 11.67 -45.75 3.69
N ALA A 433 12.76 -45.49 4.40
CA ALA A 433 14.11 -45.68 3.91
C ALA A 433 14.39 -47.17 3.53
N ASN A 434 13.92 -48.08 4.35
CA ASN A 434 14.02 -49.53 4.06
C ASN A 434 13.17 -49.94 2.86
N ALA A 435 11.92 -49.47 2.79
CA ALA A 435 11.04 -49.73 1.66
C ALA A 435 11.60 -49.17 0.33
N ALA A 436 12.33 -48.05 0.38
CA ALA A 436 13.05 -47.46 -0.73
C ALA A 436 14.37 -48.18 -1.08
N GLY A 437 14.75 -49.25 -0.35
CA GLY A 437 15.97 -50.02 -0.59
C GLY A 437 17.26 -49.33 -0.17
N LEU A 438 17.21 -48.34 0.73
CA LEU A 438 18.38 -47.53 1.12
C LEU A 438 19.30 -48.25 2.13
N TYR A 439 18.88 -49.38 2.70
CA TYR A 439 19.70 -50.22 3.59
C TYR A 439 20.42 -51.35 2.85
N GLY A 440 20.53 -51.28 1.51
CA GLY A 440 21.26 -52.23 0.70
C GLY A 440 22.78 -52.26 0.92
N PRO A 441 23.53 -53.17 0.28
CA PRO A 441 24.98 -53.25 0.39
C PRO A 441 25.65 -51.94 0.00
N ARG A 442 26.55 -51.43 0.86
CA ARG A 442 27.28 -50.17 0.67
C ARG A 442 26.38 -48.92 0.66
N MET A 443 25.17 -48.99 1.22
CA MET A 443 24.28 -47.87 1.42
C MET A 443 24.26 -47.42 2.87
N LEU A 444 23.07 -47.19 3.47
CA LEU A 444 22.99 -46.64 4.84
C LEU A 444 23.58 -47.57 5.91
N GLY A 445 23.64 -48.91 5.68
CA GLY A 445 24.11 -49.86 6.69
C GLY A 445 23.29 -49.77 7.97
N THR A 446 23.88 -49.28 9.07
CA THR A 446 23.22 -49.05 10.38
C THR A 446 23.00 -47.53 10.65
N GLU A 447 23.31 -46.69 9.69
CA GLU A 447 23.18 -45.23 9.89
C GLU A 447 21.71 -44.77 9.94
N ASP A 448 21.50 -43.75 10.73
CA ASP A 448 20.19 -43.11 10.85
C ASP A 448 19.85 -42.33 9.57
N PRO A 449 18.78 -42.71 8.85
CA PRO A 449 18.39 -42.06 7.59
C PRO A 449 18.03 -40.56 7.79
N ALA A 450 17.66 -40.14 9.03
CA ALA A 450 17.37 -38.72 9.32
C ALA A 450 18.60 -37.82 9.20
N LYS A 451 19.82 -38.39 9.29
CA LYS A 451 21.07 -37.66 9.10
C LYS A 451 21.45 -37.43 7.63
N ILE A 452 20.80 -38.12 6.73
CA ILE A 452 21.12 -38.07 5.29
C ILE A 452 20.28 -36.98 4.62
N VAL A 453 20.94 -36.18 3.80
CA VAL A 453 20.30 -35.18 2.98
C VAL A 453 20.22 -35.68 1.54
N TYR A 454 18.99 -35.78 1.05
CA TYR A 454 18.71 -36.09 -0.33
C TYR A 454 18.28 -34.83 -1.07
N SER A 455 18.79 -34.63 -2.27
CA SER A 455 18.42 -33.54 -3.14
C SER A 455 18.10 -34.08 -4.56
N PHE A 456 17.04 -33.55 -5.13
CA PHE A 456 16.56 -33.96 -6.46
C PHE A 456 16.24 -32.72 -7.31
N VAL A 457 16.78 -32.73 -8.53
CA VAL A 457 16.53 -31.69 -9.53
C VAL A 457 16.10 -32.39 -10.83
N LEU A 458 14.97 -31.93 -11.39
CA LEU A 458 14.50 -32.42 -12.70
C LEU A 458 14.42 -31.21 -13.65
N SER A 459 15.03 -31.37 -14.82
CA SER A 459 14.93 -30.44 -15.94
C SER A 459 14.39 -31.14 -17.16
N GLU A 460 13.45 -30.51 -17.85
CA GLU A 460 12.95 -30.95 -19.16
C GLU A 460 13.70 -30.20 -20.25
N LEU A 461 14.25 -30.93 -21.20
CA LEU A 461 14.88 -30.36 -22.38
C LEU A 461 13.81 -30.01 -23.41
N THR A 462 13.75 -28.75 -23.78
CA THR A 462 12.85 -28.23 -24.81
C THR A 462 13.66 -27.53 -25.91
N PRO A 463 13.07 -27.26 -27.09
CA PRO A 463 13.77 -26.49 -28.13
C PRO A 463 14.28 -25.13 -27.65
N ASP A 464 13.59 -24.50 -26.65
CA ASP A 464 13.94 -23.20 -26.08
C ASP A 464 14.97 -23.30 -24.94
N GLY A 465 15.46 -24.54 -24.63
CA GLY A 465 16.43 -24.75 -23.55
C GLY A 465 15.89 -25.67 -22.43
N ALA A 466 16.68 -25.80 -21.36
CA ALA A 466 16.32 -26.64 -20.21
C ALA A 466 15.37 -25.88 -19.27
N LYS A 467 14.17 -26.42 -19.07
CA LYS A 467 13.16 -25.88 -18.14
C LYS A 467 13.17 -26.64 -16.82
N PHE A 468 13.43 -25.99 -15.71
CA PHE A 468 13.34 -26.58 -14.38
C PHE A 468 11.91 -26.98 -14.07
N ARG A 469 11.70 -28.26 -13.69
CA ARG A 469 10.41 -28.81 -13.29
C ARG A 469 10.32 -29.07 -11.79
N ILE A 470 11.41 -29.55 -11.20
CA ILE A 470 11.49 -29.88 -9.77
C ILE A 470 12.83 -29.45 -9.22
N GLN A 471 12.82 -28.89 -8.03
CA GLN A 471 13.99 -28.68 -7.17
C GLN A 471 13.58 -28.94 -5.71
N ALA A 472 13.90 -30.10 -5.20
CA ALA A 472 13.49 -30.54 -3.88
C ALA A 472 14.67 -31.10 -3.09
N ASP A 473 14.65 -30.93 -1.77
CA ASP A 473 15.51 -31.65 -0.82
C ASP A 473 14.76 -31.90 0.50
N ASN A 474 15.34 -32.74 1.38
CA ASN A 474 14.81 -32.99 2.70
C ASN A 474 15.54 -32.22 3.83
N PHE A 475 16.36 -31.23 3.48
CA PHE A 475 17.11 -30.43 4.43
C PHE A 475 16.32 -29.18 4.86
N ASP A 476 15.77 -29.23 6.05
CA ASP A 476 14.89 -28.18 6.56
C ASP A 476 15.69 -27.02 7.18
N GLN A 477 16.56 -26.41 6.38
CA GLN A 477 17.33 -25.21 6.70
C GLN A 477 17.47 -24.33 5.46
N PRO A 478 17.84 -23.04 5.60
CA PRO A 478 17.90 -22.10 4.49
C PRO A 478 18.86 -22.47 3.37
N LEU A 479 19.90 -23.30 3.67
CA LEU A 479 20.92 -23.69 2.71
C LEU A 479 20.35 -24.48 1.54
N ASP A 480 20.53 -23.97 0.33
CA ASP A 480 20.27 -24.70 -0.92
C ASP A 480 21.52 -25.49 -1.32
N ILE A 481 21.45 -26.81 -1.18
CA ILE A 481 22.58 -27.71 -1.47
C ILE A 481 22.96 -27.64 -2.95
N ASN A 482 22.01 -27.44 -3.85
CA ASN A 482 22.24 -27.42 -5.29
C ASN A 482 23.01 -26.19 -5.77
N LYS A 483 22.99 -25.09 -5.00
CA LYS A 483 23.59 -23.80 -5.37
C LYS A 483 24.59 -23.26 -4.35
N GLY A 484 24.41 -23.58 -3.08
CA GLY A 484 25.17 -23.00 -1.98
C GLY A 484 26.35 -23.82 -1.48
N THR A 485 26.52 -25.06 -1.96
CA THR A 485 27.50 -26.00 -1.41
C THR A 485 28.46 -26.48 -2.48
N LYS A 486 29.76 -26.39 -2.20
CA LYS A 486 30.79 -27.10 -2.98
C LYS A 486 30.96 -28.48 -2.37
N LEU A 487 30.64 -29.52 -3.12
CA LEU A 487 30.76 -30.90 -2.69
C LEU A 487 31.93 -31.56 -3.39
N ASP A 488 32.67 -32.41 -2.66
CA ASP A 488 33.65 -33.26 -3.26
C ASP A 488 32.94 -34.34 -4.10
N LEU A 489 33.15 -34.31 -5.41
CA LEU A 489 32.47 -35.18 -6.32
C LEU A 489 33.01 -36.63 -6.29
N GLY A 490 34.22 -36.86 -5.78
CA GLY A 490 34.83 -38.17 -5.73
C GLY A 490 34.84 -38.84 -7.09
N SER A 491 34.43 -40.13 -7.12
CA SER A 491 34.36 -40.90 -8.36
C SER A 491 33.30 -40.46 -9.36
N THR A 492 32.32 -39.62 -8.97
CA THR A 492 31.34 -39.05 -9.91
C THR A 492 31.99 -38.07 -10.89
N ALA A 493 33.15 -37.52 -10.57
CA ALA A 493 33.93 -36.73 -11.51
C ALA A 493 34.32 -37.51 -12.79
N LYS A 494 34.45 -38.84 -12.72
CA LYS A 494 34.76 -39.69 -13.87
C LYS A 494 33.67 -39.66 -14.94
N LEU A 495 32.41 -39.52 -14.55
CA LEU A 495 31.31 -39.42 -15.50
C LEU A 495 31.46 -38.17 -16.38
N ARG A 496 31.88 -37.07 -15.80
CA ARG A 496 32.17 -35.84 -16.55
C ARG A 496 33.24 -36.03 -17.60
N THR A 497 34.32 -36.73 -17.25
CA THR A 497 35.42 -37.03 -18.17
C THR A 497 35.01 -38.01 -19.29
N LEU A 498 33.98 -38.85 -19.04
CA LEU A 498 33.46 -39.76 -20.04
C LEU A 498 32.54 -39.08 -21.06
N VAL A 499 31.89 -38.01 -20.69
CA VAL A 499 30.92 -37.25 -21.51
C VAL A 499 31.56 -36.13 -22.30
N THR A 500 32.74 -35.62 -21.88
CA THR A 500 33.56 -34.67 -22.63
C THR A 500 34.48 -35.34 -23.60
#